data_1a56a5984fadb41a2762716c9c36436c
#
_entry.id   1a56a5984fadb41a2762716c9c36436c
#
_cell.length_a   1.000
_cell.length_b   1.000
_cell.length_c   1.000
_cell.angle_alpha   90.00
_cell.angle_beta   90.00
_cell.angle_gamma   90.00
#
_symmetry.space_group_name_H-M   'P 1'
#
loop_
_entity.id
_entity.type
_entity.pdbx_description
1 polymer ?
#
loop_
_entity_poly.entity_id
_entity_poly.type
_entity_poly.pdbx_seq_one_letter_code
_entity_poly.pdbx_strand_id
1 'polypeptide(L)'
;LTASISAQINVLCNGASTGSATVTAAGGTTSYTYLWSNGQTTATASGLAAGIYTVTITDANGCTAVVSVTITQPTLLVADIINQVNIGCNGAATGSVTVNATGGTTAYTYLWSNAQTTATASGLIVGTYTVTVTDANGCTKTASATITQSPDLTATAAQVTAVSCFGGSNGSANATAGGGTPGYTYQWTSGSTDQTATGLAAGTYTVTVTDAAGCTET
;
A
#
# COMPACT_ATOMS: atom_id res chain seq x y z
N LEU A 1 -55.74 -7.89 4.75
CA LEU A 1 -54.50 -7.11 4.78
C LEU A 1 -53.31 -8.00 4.39
N THR A 2 -52.47 -7.56 3.45
CA THR A 2 -51.24 -8.21 3.07
C THR A 2 -50.10 -7.20 3.08
N ALA A 3 -48.85 -7.68 3.32
CA ALA A 3 -47.63 -6.88 3.36
C ALA A 3 -46.62 -7.48 2.37
N SER A 4 -45.95 -6.64 1.60
CA SER A 4 -44.86 -7.04 0.70
C SER A 4 -43.76 -6.00 0.66
N ILE A 5 -42.51 -6.46 0.56
CA ILE A 5 -41.35 -5.54 0.33
C ILE A 5 -41.40 -5.11 -1.14
N SER A 6 -41.51 -3.81 -1.38
CA SER A 6 -41.59 -3.21 -2.71
C SER A 6 -40.26 -2.65 -3.20
N ALA A 7 -39.34 -2.29 -2.29
CA ALA A 7 -37.99 -1.85 -2.61
C ALA A 7 -37.03 -2.20 -1.50
N GLN A 8 -35.78 -2.47 -1.86
CA GLN A 8 -34.67 -2.75 -0.95
C GLN A 8 -33.38 -2.17 -1.48
N ILE A 9 -32.61 -1.52 -0.64
CA ILE A 9 -31.25 -1.08 -0.89
C ILE A 9 -30.35 -1.72 0.17
N ASN A 10 -29.35 -2.48 -0.28
CA ASN A 10 -28.35 -3.06 0.59
C ASN A 10 -27.29 -2.04 1.01
N VAL A 11 -26.53 -2.36 2.04
CA VAL A 11 -25.42 -1.51 2.52
C VAL A 11 -24.29 -1.55 1.47
N LEU A 12 -23.79 -0.38 1.10
CA LEU A 12 -22.74 -0.24 0.08
C LEU A 12 -21.35 -0.58 0.61
N CYS A 13 -21.05 -0.18 1.86
CA CYS A 13 -19.75 -0.43 2.50
C CYS A 13 -19.92 -1.29 3.76
N ASN A 14 -19.04 -2.26 3.94
CA ASN A 14 -19.06 -3.11 5.14
C ASN A 14 -19.09 -2.27 6.43
N GLY A 15 -20.03 -2.60 7.33
CA GLY A 15 -20.23 -1.91 8.61
C GLY A 15 -20.97 -0.58 8.55
N ALA A 16 -21.33 -0.09 7.36
CA ALA A 16 -22.12 1.13 7.24
C ALA A 16 -23.62 0.88 7.52
N SER A 17 -24.38 1.96 7.66
CA SER A 17 -25.83 1.93 7.87
C SER A 17 -26.52 2.75 6.78
N THR A 18 -26.31 2.34 5.50
CA THR A 18 -26.85 3.02 4.32
C THR A 18 -28.00 2.27 3.65
N GLY A 19 -28.39 1.13 4.22
CA GLY A 19 -29.48 0.30 3.72
C GLY A 19 -30.86 0.94 3.90
N SER A 20 -31.82 0.52 3.09
CA SER A 20 -33.23 0.87 3.24
C SER A 20 -34.15 -0.24 2.75
N ALA A 21 -35.39 -0.24 3.24
CA ALA A 21 -36.42 -1.10 2.76
C ALA A 21 -37.76 -0.36 2.76
N THR A 22 -38.57 -0.58 1.72
CA THR A 22 -39.92 -0.02 1.59
C THR A 22 -40.92 -1.15 1.57
N VAL A 23 -41.95 -1.05 2.39
CA VAL A 23 -43.07 -2.01 2.42
C VAL A 23 -44.31 -1.40 1.80
N THR A 24 -45.09 -2.22 1.12
CA THR A 24 -46.41 -1.88 0.58
C THR A 24 -47.47 -2.74 1.24
N ALA A 25 -48.57 -2.11 1.70
CA ALA A 25 -49.76 -2.76 2.22
C ALA A 25 -50.81 -2.86 1.11
N ALA A 26 -51.57 -3.97 1.09
CA ALA A 26 -52.72 -4.14 0.21
C ALA A 26 -53.87 -4.86 0.94
N GLY A 27 -55.11 -4.51 0.61
CA GLY A 27 -56.31 -5.02 1.29
C GLY A 27 -56.46 -4.49 2.68
N GLY A 28 -57.45 -4.97 3.44
CA GLY A 28 -57.83 -4.42 4.74
C GLY A 28 -58.53 -3.07 4.63
N THR A 29 -58.60 -2.36 5.76
CA THR A 29 -59.22 -1.02 5.86
C THR A 29 -58.18 0.07 6.00
N THR A 30 -58.14 1.00 5.06
CA THR A 30 -57.22 2.15 5.13
C THR A 30 -57.64 3.04 6.32
N SER A 31 -56.72 3.67 7.12
CA SER A 31 -55.29 3.91 6.91
C SER A 31 -54.42 2.82 7.56
N TYR A 32 -53.11 2.76 7.13
CA TYR A 32 -52.16 1.80 7.67
C TYR A 32 -51.14 2.49 8.57
N THR A 33 -50.78 1.78 9.66
CA THR A 33 -49.63 2.13 10.49
C THR A 33 -48.56 1.08 10.35
N TYR A 34 -47.29 1.46 10.56
CA TYR A 34 -46.11 0.62 10.35
C TYR A 34 -45.29 0.60 11.64
N LEU A 35 -44.74 -0.55 11.97
CA LEU A 35 -43.77 -0.68 13.06
C LEU A 35 -42.68 -1.66 12.65
N TRP A 36 -41.50 -1.14 12.39
CA TRP A 36 -40.32 -1.93 12.11
C TRP A 36 -39.66 -2.43 13.40
N SER A 37 -38.94 -3.53 13.31
CA SER A 37 -38.19 -4.12 14.44
C SER A 37 -37.12 -3.18 15.03
N ASN A 38 -36.68 -2.16 14.32
CA ASN A 38 -35.77 -1.10 14.77
C ASN A 38 -36.51 0.14 15.31
N GLY A 39 -37.84 0.09 15.46
CA GLY A 39 -38.67 1.16 16.01
C GLY A 39 -39.13 2.22 15.01
N GLN A 40 -38.74 2.16 13.74
CA GLN A 40 -39.21 3.11 12.71
C GLN A 40 -40.69 2.84 12.40
N THR A 41 -41.45 3.91 12.07
CA THR A 41 -42.90 3.85 11.93
C THR A 41 -43.42 4.34 10.58
N THR A 42 -42.53 4.49 9.59
CA THR A 42 -42.89 4.88 8.22
C THR A 42 -42.90 3.67 7.27
N ALA A 43 -43.56 3.79 6.13
CA ALA A 43 -43.56 2.74 5.11
C ALA A 43 -42.14 2.40 4.60
N THR A 44 -41.22 3.36 4.69
CA THR A 44 -39.80 3.14 4.35
C THR A 44 -38.96 3.24 5.61
N ALA A 45 -38.24 2.17 5.94
CA ALA A 45 -37.16 2.22 6.92
C ALA A 45 -35.85 2.55 6.21
N SER A 46 -35.06 3.47 6.77
CA SER A 46 -33.78 3.93 6.23
C SER A 46 -32.68 3.91 7.30
N GLY A 47 -31.41 4.10 6.85
CA GLY A 47 -30.27 4.02 7.78
C GLY A 47 -30.08 2.62 8.37
N LEU A 48 -30.40 1.59 7.60
CA LEU A 48 -30.31 0.20 8.04
C LEU A 48 -28.88 -0.34 7.88
N ALA A 49 -28.37 -0.93 8.94
CA ALA A 49 -27.17 -1.79 8.86
C ALA A 49 -27.54 -3.15 8.20
N ALA A 50 -26.55 -3.98 7.93
CA ALA A 50 -26.79 -5.35 7.51
C ALA A 50 -27.51 -6.12 8.65
N GLY A 51 -28.57 -6.83 8.31
CA GLY A 51 -29.38 -7.55 9.28
C GLY A 51 -30.76 -7.92 8.75
N ILE A 52 -31.53 -8.61 9.57
CA ILE A 52 -32.92 -8.97 9.27
C ILE A 52 -33.83 -7.97 9.98
N TYR A 53 -34.74 -7.39 9.23
CA TYR A 53 -35.74 -6.46 9.74
C TYR A 53 -37.12 -6.99 9.43
N THR A 54 -38.02 -6.91 10.42
CA THR A 54 -39.44 -7.21 10.28
C THR A 54 -40.24 -5.95 10.38
N VAL A 55 -41.32 -5.85 9.63
CA VAL A 55 -42.31 -4.78 9.79
C VAL A 55 -43.67 -5.36 10.05
N THR A 56 -44.36 -4.86 11.05
CA THR A 56 -45.77 -5.10 11.30
C THR A 56 -46.57 -3.94 10.75
N ILE A 57 -47.52 -4.24 9.86
CA ILE A 57 -48.49 -3.26 9.34
C ILE A 57 -49.82 -3.53 10.05
N THR A 58 -50.48 -2.47 10.52
CA THR A 58 -51.80 -2.55 11.14
C THR A 58 -52.76 -1.64 10.36
N ASP A 59 -53.92 -2.15 10.01
CA ASP A 59 -54.98 -1.41 9.33
C ASP A 59 -55.88 -0.65 10.35
N ALA A 60 -56.82 0.16 9.87
CA ALA A 60 -57.72 0.93 10.72
C ALA A 60 -58.64 0.08 11.61
N ASN A 61 -58.86 -1.19 11.30
CA ASN A 61 -59.65 -2.15 12.09
C ASN A 61 -58.77 -2.95 13.08
N GLY A 62 -57.47 -2.70 13.13
CA GLY A 62 -56.52 -3.43 13.99
C GLY A 62 -56.07 -4.80 13.42
N CYS A 63 -56.38 -5.13 12.15
CA CYS A 63 -55.82 -6.31 11.51
C CYS A 63 -54.36 -6.10 11.18
N THR A 64 -53.52 -7.12 11.40
CA THR A 64 -52.08 -7.05 11.19
C THR A 64 -51.58 -7.93 10.08
N ALA A 65 -50.53 -7.50 9.39
CA ALA A 65 -49.70 -8.31 8.48
C ALA A 65 -48.23 -8.05 8.77
N VAL A 66 -47.37 -9.09 8.66
CA VAL A 66 -45.97 -9.03 8.97
C VAL A 66 -45.15 -9.51 7.75
N VAL A 67 -44.08 -8.82 7.41
CA VAL A 67 -43.11 -9.25 6.41
C VAL A 67 -41.70 -8.93 6.90
N SER A 68 -40.74 -9.71 6.46
CA SER A 68 -39.32 -9.52 6.77
C SER A 68 -38.48 -9.22 5.52
N VAL A 69 -37.39 -8.54 5.72
CA VAL A 69 -36.37 -8.22 4.71
C VAL A 69 -34.98 -8.43 5.29
N THR A 70 -34.04 -8.93 4.47
CA THR A 70 -32.64 -9.06 4.84
C THR A 70 -31.82 -8.01 4.11
N ILE A 71 -31.28 -7.05 4.83
CA ILE A 71 -30.29 -6.09 4.32
C ILE A 71 -28.92 -6.74 4.38
N THR A 72 -28.23 -6.81 3.26
CA THR A 72 -26.91 -7.40 3.14
C THR A 72 -25.83 -6.31 3.03
N GLN A 73 -24.56 -6.70 3.20
CA GLN A 73 -23.40 -5.83 2.99
C GLN A 73 -22.30 -6.62 2.27
N PRO A 74 -21.38 -5.94 1.54
CA PRO A 74 -20.20 -6.59 0.98
C PRO A 74 -19.24 -7.06 2.09
N THR A 75 -18.29 -7.91 1.73
CA THR A 75 -17.16 -8.25 2.61
C THR A 75 -16.31 -7.02 2.90
N LEU A 76 -15.56 -7.04 4.00
CA LEU A 76 -14.67 -5.91 4.37
C LEU A 76 -13.61 -5.69 3.29
N LEU A 77 -13.47 -4.44 2.84
CA LEU A 77 -12.35 -4.04 1.97
C LEU A 77 -11.04 -4.06 2.76
N VAL A 78 -10.07 -4.79 2.25
CA VAL A 78 -8.73 -4.93 2.82
C VAL A 78 -7.70 -4.45 1.80
N ALA A 79 -6.65 -3.80 2.27
CA ALA A 79 -5.52 -3.35 1.49
C ALA A 79 -4.23 -3.79 2.21
N ASP A 80 -3.49 -4.72 1.62
CA ASP A 80 -2.27 -5.29 2.20
C ASP A 80 -1.07 -4.99 1.33
N ILE A 81 0.03 -4.55 1.93
CA ILE A 81 1.31 -4.46 1.23
C ILE A 81 1.86 -5.89 1.08
N ILE A 82 2.01 -6.33 -0.16
CA ILE A 82 2.45 -7.69 -0.49
C ILE A 82 3.89 -7.76 -1.00
N ASN A 83 4.44 -6.63 -1.45
CA ASN A 83 5.83 -6.54 -1.86
C ASN A 83 6.37 -5.14 -1.61
N GLN A 84 7.64 -5.08 -1.20
CA GLN A 84 8.40 -3.85 -1.00
C GLN A 84 9.85 -4.07 -1.43
N VAL A 85 10.36 -3.19 -2.28
CA VAL A 85 11.76 -3.14 -2.68
C VAL A 85 12.38 -1.85 -2.15
N ASN A 86 13.37 -1.98 -1.29
CA ASN A 86 14.14 -0.86 -0.77
C ASN A 86 15.26 -0.46 -1.74
N ILE A 87 15.85 0.69 -1.52
CA ILE A 87 16.87 1.27 -2.39
C ILE A 87 18.24 0.69 -2.01
N GLY A 88 18.90 0.06 -2.98
CA GLY A 88 20.24 -0.50 -2.77
C GLY A 88 21.32 0.57 -2.69
N CYS A 89 21.28 1.56 -3.57
CA CYS A 89 22.26 2.66 -3.62
C CYS A 89 21.65 3.94 -3.06
N ASN A 90 22.37 4.63 -2.17
CA ASN A 90 21.94 5.89 -1.60
C ASN A 90 21.54 6.90 -2.69
N GLY A 91 20.43 7.61 -2.47
CA GLY A 91 19.94 8.64 -3.39
C GLY A 91 19.29 8.14 -4.68
N ALA A 92 19.30 6.82 -4.95
CA ALA A 92 18.63 6.28 -6.13
C ALA A 92 17.09 6.32 -5.96
N ALA A 93 16.38 6.35 -7.09
CA ALA A 93 14.92 6.27 -7.14
C ALA A 93 14.48 4.90 -7.69
N THR A 94 14.89 3.83 -7.01
CA THR A 94 14.66 2.44 -7.45
C THR A 94 13.70 1.67 -6.56
N GLY A 95 13.19 2.30 -5.50
CA GLY A 95 12.22 1.70 -4.59
C GLY A 95 10.89 1.39 -5.26
N SER A 96 10.20 0.37 -4.76
CA SER A 96 8.83 0.07 -5.18
C SER A 96 8.01 -0.57 -4.05
N VAL A 97 6.69 -0.37 -4.12
CA VAL A 97 5.73 -0.97 -3.18
C VAL A 97 4.52 -1.46 -3.97
N THR A 98 4.08 -2.68 -3.69
CA THR A 98 2.87 -3.26 -4.28
C THR A 98 1.82 -3.51 -3.21
N VAL A 99 0.60 -3.01 -3.43
CA VAL A 99 -0.58 -3.29 -2.61
C VAL A 99 -1.46 -4.33 -3.31
N ASN A 100 -2.05 -5.23 -2.52
CA ASN A 100 -3.13 -6.11 -2.93
C ASN A 100 -4.43 -5.68 -2.24
N ALA A 101 -5.52 -5.59 -3.01
CA ALA A 101 -6.86 -5.28 -2.50
C ALA A 101 -7.75 -6.52 -2.57
N THR A 102 -8.50 -6.78 -1.50
CA THR A 102 -9.46 -7.88 -1.41
C THR A 102 -10.73 -7.42 -0.69
N GLY A 103 -11.83 -8.14 -0.88
CA GLY A 103 -13.13 -7.76 -0.28
C GLY A 103 -13.74 -6.52 -0.93
N GLY A 104 -14.69 -5.89 -0.25
CA GLY A 104 -15.47 -4.80 -0.86
C GLY A 104 -16.22 -5.23 -2.11
N THR A 105 -16.37 -4.31 -3.04
CA THR A 105 -16.96 -4.54 -4.37
C THR A 105 -15.93 -4.23 -5.46
N THR A 106 -15.57 -5.23 -6.26
CA THR A 106 -14.66 -5.02 -7.40
C THR A 106 -15.31 -4.11 -8.46
N ALA A 107 -14.58 -3.20 -9.16
CA ALA A 107 -13.16 -3.01 -9.32
C ALA A 107 -12.55 -2.06 -8.29
N TYR A 108 -11.20 -2.08 -8.17
CA TYR A 108 -10.47 -1.20 -7.26
C TYR A 108 -9.71 -0.12 -8.03
N THR A 109 -9.63 1.06 -7.42
CA THR A 109 -8.75 2.15 -7.84
C THR A 109 -7.76 2.45 -6.72
N TYR A 110 -6.59 2.98 -7.09
CA TYR A 110 -5.48 3.23 -6.19
C TYR A 110 -5.06 4.69 -6.30
N LEU A 111 -4.70 5.29 -5.18
CA LEU A 111 -4.10 6.63 -5.16
C LEU A 111 -3.02 6.65 -4.08
N TRP A 112 -1.76 6.71 -4.52
CA TRP A 112 -0.61 6.85 -3.64
C TRP A 112 -0.35 8.29 -3.25
N SER A 113 0.33 8.51 -2.14
CA SER A 113 0.72 9.84 -1.65
C SER A 113 1.62 10.62 -2.62
N ASN A 114 2.25 9.94 -3.57
CA ASN A 114 3.01 10.55 -4.68
C ASN A 114 2.22 10.66 -5.99
N ALA A 115 0.89 10.56 -5.93
CA ALA A 115 -0.05 10.65 -7.04
C ALA A 115 0.00 9.50 -8.07
N GLN A 116 0.74 8.43 -7.85
CA GLN A 116 0.65 7.22 -8.67
C GLN A 116 -0.70 6.51 -8.45
N THR A 117 -1.24 5.87 -9.51
CA THR A 117 -2.61 5.32 -9.50
C THR A 117 -2.67 3.82 -9.84
N THR A 118 -1.55 3.15 -9.88
CA THR A 118 -1.47 1.69 -10.10
C THR A 118 -1.33 0.93 -8.79
N ALA A 119 -1.62 -0.38 -8.78
CA ALA A 119 -1.43 -1.22 -7.60
C ALA A 119 0.04 -1.25 -7.12
N THR A 120 0.99 -0.98 -8.03
CA THR A 120 2.42 -0.86 -7.70
C THR A 120 2.87 0.59 -7.90
N ALA A 121 3.39 1.20 -6.85
CA ALA A 121 4.16 2.43 -6.95
C ALA A 121 5.63 2.09 -7.17
N SER A 122 6.29 2.75 -8.13
CA SER A 122 7.68 2.51 -8.52
C SER A 122 8.46 3.82 -8.68
N GLY A 123 9.77 3.72 -8.82
CA GLY A 123 10.62 4.91 -8.89
C GLY A 123 10.63 5.70 -7.58
N LEU A 124 10.52 5.02 -6.46
CA LEU A 124 10.40 5.65 -5.15
C LEU A 124 11.79 5.97 -4.58
N ILE A 125 11.92 7.17 -4.02
CA ILE A 125 13.04 7.54 -3.15
C ILE A 125 12.76 7.10 -1.70
N VAL A 126 13.69 7.28 -0.80
CA VAL A 126 13.50 7.06 0.63
C VAL A 126 12.31 7.88 1.16
N GLY A 127 11.44 7.25 1.93
CA GLY A 127 10.26 7.91 2.48
C GLY A 127 9.12 6.93 2.76
N THR A 128 8.07 7.44 3.41
CA THR A 128 6.84 6.68 3.68
C THR A 128 5.79 7.00 2.63
N TYR A 129 5.25 5.95 2.03
CA TYR A 129 4.22 6.02 1.00
C TYR A 129 2.94 5.38 1.49
N THR A 130 1.84 6.13 1.38
CA THR A 130 0.50 5.65 1.74
C THR A 130 -0.33 5.52 0.46
N VAL A 131 -1.02 4.41 0.33
CA VAL A 131 -2.01 4.20 -0.72
C VAL A 131 -3.41 4.23 -0.13
N THR A 132 -4.32 4.90 -0.83
CA THR A 132 -5.76 4.77 -0.63
C THR A 132 -6.32 3.87 -1.72
N VAL A 133 -6.87 2.75 -1.33
CA VAL A 133 -7.62 1.84 -2.21
C VAL A 133 -9.08 2.23 -2.11
N THR A 134 -9.77 2.37 -3.24
CA THR A 134 -11.20 2.65 -3.32
C THR A 134 -11.87 1.57 -4.16
N ASP A 135 -12.93 0.97 -3.65
CA ASP A 135 -13.73 -0.03 -4.35
C ASP A 135 -14.80 0.61 -5.27
N ALA A 136 -15.54 -0.21 -6.02
CA ALA A 136 -16.57 0.27 -6.96
C ALA A 136 -17.75 0.99 -6.28
N ASN A 137 -17.95 0.79 -4.98
CA ASN A 137 -18.98 1.48 -4.20
C ASN A 137 -18.46 2.75 -3.51
N GLY A 138 -17.19 3.11 -3.70
CA GLY A 138 -16.57 4.26 -3.07
C GLY A 138 -16.08 3.99 -1.64
N CYS A 139 -16.07 2.75 -1.18
CA CYS A 139 -15.51 2.39 0.12
C CYS A 139 -13.98 2.44 0.05
N THR A 140 -13.34 2.99 1.08
CA THR A 140 -11.89 3.20 1.07
C THR A 140 -11.17 2.41 2.16
N LYS A 141 -9.92 2.03 1.87
CA LYS A 141 -8.97 1.46 2.82
C LYS A 141 -7.58 1.97 2.51
N THR A 142 -6.81 2.28 3.55
CA THR A 142 -5.41 2.74 3.40
C THR A 142 -4.42 1.68 3.86
N ALA A 143 -3.25 1.66 3.21
CA ALA A 143 -2.07 0.92 3.62
C ALA A 143 -0.83 1.81 3.43
N SER A 144 0.24 1.55 4.17
CA SER A 144 1.49 2.33 4.08
C SER A 144 2.72 1.43 4.16
N ALA A 145 3.78 1.86 3.50
CA ALA A 145 5.10 1.24 3.56
C ALA A 145 6.18 2.31 3.59
N THR A 146 7.32 2.00 4.20
CA THR A 146 8.46 2.92 4.28
C THR A 146 9.62 2.37 3.46
N ILE A 147 9.97 3.05 2.37
CA ILE A 147 11.15 2.75 1.58
C ILE A 147 12.37 3.26 2.33
N THR A 148 13.33 2.37 2.53
CA THR A 148 14.63 2.67 3.11
C THR A 148 15.72 2.60 2.06
N GLN A 149 16.92 3.09 2.38
CA GLN A 149 18.10 3.01 1.51
C GLN A 149 19.32 2.55 2.31
N SER A 150 20.32 2.02 1.62
CA SER A 150 21.63 1.74 2.19
C SER A 150 22.33 3.06 2.55
N PRO A 151 23.23 3.07 3.57
CA PRO A 151 24.11 4.20 3.81
C PRO A 151 24.92 4.57 2.57
N ASP A 152 25.45 5.79 2.50
CA ASP A 152 26.37 6.21 1.44
C ASP A 152 27.59 5.29 1.40
N LEU A 153 27.93 4.80 0.20
CA LEU A 153 29.23 4.16 -0.04
C LEU A 153 30.29 5.24 -0.01
N THR A 154 31.35 5.01 0.74
CA THR A 154 32.53 5.90 0.81
C THR A 154 33.77 5.14 0.41
N ALA A 155 34.65 5.78 -0.34
CA ALA A 155 35.95 5.27 -0.71
C ALA A 155 37.03 6.30 -0.38
N THR A 156 38.15 5.84 0.17
CA THR A 156 39.36 6.63 0.35
C THR A 156 40.57 5.81 -0.03
N ALA A 157 41.61 6.43 -0.54
CA ALA A 157 42.87 5.78 -0.84
C ALA A 157 44.01 6.52 -0.17
N ALA A 158 44.95 5.76 0.37
CA ALA A 158 46.14 6.29 1.00
C ALA A 158 47.39 5.57 0.48
N GLN A 159 48.44 6.33 0.28
CA GLN A 159 49.77 5.76 -0.01
C GLN A 159 50.28 4.99 1.22
N VAL A 160 50.70 3.73 1.00
CA VAL A 160 51.31 2.88 2.03
C VAL A 160 52.85 2.94 1.93
N THR A 161 53.35 2.75 0.71
CA THR A 161 54.81 2.78 0.46
C THR A 161 55.10 3.75 -0.69
N ALA A 162 56.05 4.68 -0.46
CA ALA A 162 56.55 5.52 -1.54
C ALA A 162 57.54 4.77 -2.45
N VAL A 163 57.64 5.19 -3.67
CA VAL A 163 58.68 4.69 -4.61
C VAL A 163 60.05 5.08 -4.08
N SER A 164 60.93 4.11 -3.87
CA SER A 164 62.23 4.31 -3.22
C SER A 164 63.31 4.93 -4.12
N CYS A 165 63.20 4.75 -5.44
CA CYS A 165 64.20 5.24 -6.40
C CYS A 165 63.50 5.84 -7.65
N PHE A 166 64.15 6.83 -8.28
CA PHE A 166 63.67 7.40 -9.53
C PHE A 166 63.51 6.32 -10.59
N GLY A 167 62.33 6.28 -11.23
CA GLY A 167 61.98 5.24 -12.22
C GLY A 167 61.63 3.86 -11.61
N GLY A 168 61.59 3.74 -10.28
CA GLY A 168 61.17 2.49 -9.60
C GLY A 168 59.64 2.27 -9.64
N SER A 169 59.23 1.05 -9.31
CA SER A 169 57.80 0.64 -9.28
C SER A 169 57.51 -0.22 -8.05
N ASN A 170 58.04 0.17 -6.90
CA ASN A 170 57.83 -0.52 -5.62
C ASN A 170 56.88 0.23 -4.68
N GLY A 171 56.15 1.20 -5.18
CA GLY A 171 55.13 1.92 -4.45
C GLY A 171 53.89 1.04 -4.18
N SER A 172 53.12 1.38 -3.16
CA SER A 172 51.84 0.78 -2.88
C SER A 172 50.83 1.79 -2.31
N ALA A 173 49.54 1.51 -2.55
CA ALA A 173 48.43 2.28 -2.01
C ALA A 173 47.33 1.33 -1.52
N ASN A 174 46.63 1.70 -0.44
CA ASN A 174 45.53 0.95 0.13
C ASN A 174 44.23 1.73 0.00
N ALA A 175 43.17 1.04 -0.43
CA ALA A 175 41.81 1.58 -0.42
C ALA A 175 41.10 1.22 0.88
N THR A 176 40.29 2.13 1.38
CA THR A 176 39.38 1.88 2.50
C THR A 176 37.96 2.20 2.05
N ALA A 177 37.06 1.21 2.14
CA ALA A 177 35.65 1.34 1.84
C ALA A 177 34.83 1.39 3.13
N GLY A 178 33.73 2.13 3.13
CA GLY A 178 32.78 2.20 4.23
C GLY A 178 31.38 2.49 3.73
N GLY A 179 30.36 2.23 4.57
CA GLY A 179 28.96 2.42 4.16
C GLY A 179 28.52 1.44 3.07
N GLY A 180 27.53 1.82 2.27
CA GLY A 180 26.94 0.95 1.24
C GLY A 180 26.47 -0.40 1.79
N THR A 181 26.46 -1.42 0.92
CA THR A 181 26.17 -2.81 1.27
C THR A 181 27.50 -3.60 1.32
N PRO A 182 27.93 -4.13 2.48
CA PRO A 182 29.22 -4.82 2.60
C PRO A 182 29.43 -5.94 1.58
N GLY A 183 30.67 -6.13 1.15
CA GLY A 183 31.09 -7.03 0.06
C GLY A 183 31.74 -6.20 -1.06
N TYR A 184 32.79 -5.43 -0.68
CA TYR A 184 33.44 -4.48 -1.57
C TYR A 184 34.40 -5.15 -2.54
N THR A 185 34.39 -4.70 -3.79
CA THR A 185 35.39 -4.99 -4.80
C THR A 185 36.08 -3.70 -5.22
N TYR A 186 37.30 -3.84 -5.72
CA TYR A 186 38.19 -2.71 -6.02
C TYR A 186 38.65 -2.78 -7.49
N GLN A 187 38.77 -1.65 -8.14
CA GLN A 187 39.36 -1.53 -9.47
C GLN A 187 40.23 -0.29 -9.53
N TRP A 188 41.54 -0.49 -9.52
CA TRP A 188 42.50 0.59 -9.61
C TRP A 188 42.82 0.93 -11.07
N THR A 189 43.19 2.17 -11.34
CA THR A 189 43.69 2.60 -12.65
C THR A 189 45.04 1.96 -13.03
N SER A 190 45.75 1.36 -12.08
CA SER A 190 46.91 0.50 -12.34
C SER A 190 46.56 -0.86 -12.93
N GLY A 191 45.27 -1.25 -12.92
CA GLY A 191 44.80 -2.58 -13.30
C GLY A 191 44.65 -3.55 -12.13
N SER A 192 45.12 -3.20 -10.91
CA SER A 192 44.91 -4.03 -9.69
C SER A 192 43.45 -4.10 -9.32
N THR A 193 43.01 -5.27 -8.83
CA THR A 193 41.68 -5.53 -8.27
C THR A 193 41.75 -5.83 -6.76
N ASP A 194 42.92 -5.77 -6.18
CA ASP A 194 43.11 -5.98 -4.74
C ASP A 194 42.83 -4.69 -3.97
N GLN A 195 42.43 -4.81 -2.70
CA GLN A 195 42.27 -3.66 -1.81
C GLN A 195 43.55 -2.82 -1.71
N THR A 196 44.71 -3.49 -1.74
CA THR A 196 46.05 -2.85 -1.77
C THR A 196 46.66 -3.04 -3.13
N ALA A 197 46.80 -1.97 -3.91
CA ALA A 197 47.59 -1.98 -5.13
C ALA A 197 49.08 -1.91 -4.81
N THR A 198 49.85 -2.76 -5.43
CA THR A 198 51.31 -2.83 -5.27
C THR A 198 52.02 -2.68 -6.64
N GLY A 199 53.33 -2.53 -6.64
CA GLY A 199 54.09 -2.40 -7.89
C GLY A 199 53.85 -1.05 -8.60
N LEU A 200 53.48 0.00 -7.84
CA LEU A 200 53.16 1.30 -8.42
C LEU A 200 54.43 2.13 -8.69
N ALA A 201 54.50 2.67 -9.90
CA ALA A 201 55.45 3.75 -10.19
C ALA A 201 55.01 5.08 -9.61
N ALA A 202 55.87 6.12 -9.69
CA ALA A 202 55.46 7.45 -9.31
C ALA A 202 54.32 7.95 -10.25
N GLY A 203 53.19 8.37 -9.66
CA GLY A 203 52.01 8.83 -10.40
C GLY A 203 50.80 8.97 -9.52
N THR A 204 49.68 9.36 -10.12
CA THR A 204 48.37 9.42 -9.47
C THR A 204 47.56 8.22 -9.88
N TYR A 205 46.96 7.56 -8.89
CA TYR A 205 46.11 6.40 -9.11
C TYR A 205 44.74 6.65 -8.43
N THR A 206 43.69 6.25 -9.10
CA THR A 206 42.33 6.24 -8.56
C THR A 206 41.87 4.81 -8.38
N VAL A 207 41.02 4.59 -7.39
CA VAL A 207 40.33 3.31 -7.17
C VAL A 207 38.83 3.53 -7.26
N THR A 208 38.15 2.69 -8.04
CA THR A 208 36.69 2.57 -8.00
C THR A 208 36.35 1.42 -7.06
N VAL A 209 35.61 1.70 -6.01
CA VAL A 209 35.05 0.71 -5.10
C VAL A 209 33.63 0.42 -5.51
N THR A 210 33.25 -0.86 -5.58
CA THR A 210 31.89 -1.31 -5.86
C THR A 210 31.43 -2.16 -4.68
N ASP A 211 30.24 -1.86 -4.14
CA ASP A 211 29.63 -2.61 -3.05
C ASP A 211 28.81 -3.83 -3.56
N ALA A 212 28.28 -4.65 -2.65
CA ALA A 212 27.49 -5.82 -3.02
C ALA A 212 26.12 -5.49 -3.67
N ALA A 213 25.64 -4.26 -3.56
CA ALA A 213 24.44 -3.77 -4.25
C ALA A 213 24.75 -3.21 -5.64
N GLY A 214 26.03 -3.15 -6.04
CA GLY A 214 26.50 -2.60 -7.31
C GLY A 214 26.68 -1.08 -7.32
N CYS A 215 26.63 -0.42 -6.16
CA CYS A 215 26.89 1.02 -6.03
C CYS A 215 28.40 1.27 -6.13
N THR A 216 28.79 2.35 -6.78
CA THR A 216 30.22 2.68 -7.00
C THR A 216 30.58 4.03 -6.40
N GLU A 217 31.82 4.12 -5.87
CA GLU A 217 32.46 5.35 -5.40
C GLU A 217 33.94 5.35 -5.82
N THR A 218 34.53 6.57 -6.04
CA THR A 218 35.89 6.73 -6.58
C THR A 218 36.75 7.62 -5.69
#